data_b4404e044c2178080a056403b8bce3d8
#
_entry.id   b4404e044c2178080a056403b8bce3d8
#
_cell.length_a   1.000
_cell.length_b   1.000
_cell.length_c   1.000
_cell.angle_alpha   90.00
_cell.angle_beta   90.00
_cell.angle_gamma   90.00
#
_symmetry.space_group_name_H-M   'P 1'
#
loop_
_entity.id
_entity.type
_entity.pdbx_description
1 polymer ?
#
loop_
_entity_poly.entity_id
_entity_poly.type
_entity_poly.pdbx_seq_one_letter_code
_entity_poly.pdbx_strand_id
1 'polypeptide(L)'
;INPSITCPAALTAICDISEQAAYTNYAAFQAAGGSATDNCGIDGATFQLVSETSDGASCPEVVTRIYSIADSCGNTNICSQIITIDDAINPTITCPSALTAICDISEQPAYTTYAAFQSAGGSATDNCGIDGATFQLVSETSDGANCPEVVTRIYSIADSCSNTNTCS
;
A
#
# COMPACT_ATOMS: atom_id res chain seq x y z
N ILE A 1 0.44 8.66 41.87
CA ILE A 1 0.84 7.48 41.05
C ILE A 1 0.39 7.75 39.63
N ASN A 2 1.21 7.42 38.62
CA ASN A 2 0.78 7.57 37.25
C ASN A 2 -0.29 6.53 36.88
N PRO A 3 -1.25 6.86 36.01
CA PRO A 3 -2.23 5.89 35.54
C PRO A 3 -1.57 4.76 34.74
N SER A 4 -2.19 3.59 34.74
CA SER A 4 -1.84 2.52 33.81
C SER A 4 -2.69 2.70 32.54
N ILE A 5 -2.08 2.72 31.37
CA ILE A 5 -2.77 2.76 30.08
C ILE A 5 -2.30 1.59 29.20
N THR A 6 -3.25 0.93 28.56
CA THR A 6 -3.01 -0.15 27.61
C THR A 6 -3.63 0.21 26.27
N CYS A 7 -2.83 0.26 25.23
CA CYS A 7 -3.32 0.51 23.88
C CYS A 7 -4.15 -0.66 23.35
N PRO A 8 -5.10 -0.42 22.42
CA PRO A 8 -5.73 -1.47 21.62
C PRO A 8 -4.70 -2.34 20.92
N ALA A 9 -5.14 -3.50 20.41
CA ALA A 9 -4.30 -4.38 19.60
C ALA A 9 -3.70 -3.63 18.38
N ALA A 10 -2.59 -4.17 17.86
CA ALA A 10 -2.02 -3.69 16.61
C ALA A 10 -3.05 -3.78 15.47
N LEU A 11 -2.98 -2.85 14.53
CA LEU A 11 -3.87 -2.76 13.38
C LEU A 11 -3.10 -3.08 12.09
N THR A 12 -3.85 -3.40 11.05
CA THR A 12 -3.35 -3.51 9.68
C THR A 12 -4.13 -2.57 8.76
N ALA A 13 -3.45 -1.98 7.81
CA ALA A 13 -4.01 -1.26 6.66
C ALA A 13 -3.45 -1.87 5.38
N ILE A 14 -4.09 -1.65 4.26
CA ILE A 14 -3.65 -2.22 2.98
C ILE A 14 -2.80 -1.19 2.22
N CYS A 15 -3.34 0.00 1.98
CA CYS A 15 -2.70 0.98 1.11
C CYS A 15 -2.14 2.19 1.84
N ASP A 16 -2.81 2.64 2.91
CA ASP A 16 -2.49 3.93 3.54
C ASP A 16 -2.97 4.00 4.99
N ILE A 17 -2.27 4.78 5.83
CA ILE A 17 -2.60 4.97 7.24
C ILE A 17 -4.00 5.58 7.46
N SER A 18 -4.56 6.28 6.49
CA SER A 18 -5.90 6.86 6.58
C SER A 18 -7.02 5.82 6.70
N GLU A 19 -6.76 4.56 6.29
CA GLU A 19 -7.69 3.44 6.51
C GLU A 19 -7.90 3.14 8.00
N GLN A 20 -6.95 3.53 8.84
CA GLN A 20 -6.96 3.35 10.28
C GLN A 20 -6.93 4.72 10.97
N ALA A 21 -8.08 5.38 11.05
CA ALA A 21 -8.17 6.69 11.70
C ALA A 21 -7.71 6.65 13.17
N ALA A 22 -6.95 7.65 13.60
CA ALA A 22 -6.53 7.77 15.00
C ALA A 22 -7.73 8.03 15.93
N TYR A 23 -7.66 7.53 17.16
CA TYR A 23 -8.68 7.78 18.17
C TYR A 23 -8.62 9.24 18.63
N THR A 24 -9.74 9.95 18.53
CA THR A 24 -9.86 11.37 18.87
C THR A 24 -10.33 11.63 20.30
N ASN A 25 -10.80 10.59 21.00
CA ASN A 25 -11.28 10.67 22.38
C ASN A 25 -11.16 9.32 23.09
N TYR A 26 -11.22 9.37 24.42
CA TYR A 26 -11.08 8.18 25.26
C TYR A 26 -12.18 7.12 25.04
N ALA A 27 -13.40 7.54 24.74
CA ALA A 27 -14.50 6.61 24.48
C ALA A 27 -14.27 5.77 23.20
N ALA A 28 -13.77 6.40 22.12
CA ALA A 28 -13.41 5.69 20.90
C ALA A 28 -12.22 4.74 21.13
N PHE A 29 -11.22 5.17 21.90
CA PHE A 29 -10.08 4.33 22.30
C PHE A 29 -10.51 3.10 23.09
N GLN A 30 -11.43 3.26 24.07
CA GLN A 30 -12.01 2.14 24.85
C GLN A 30 -12.83 1.20 23.97
N ALA A 31 -13.65 1.74 23.05
CA ALA A 31 -14.45 0.93 22.13
C ALA A 31 -13.57 0.03 21.23
N ALA A 32 -12.35 0.46 20.94
CA ALA A 32 -11.35 -0.31 20.19
C ALA A 32 -10.57 -1.33 21.05
N GLY A 33 -10.85 -1.42 22.35
CA GLY A 33 -10.20 -2.34 23.28
C GLY A 33 -9.07 -1.74 24.11
N GLY A 34 -8.84 -0.43 24.00
CA GLY A 34 -7.91 0.27 24.90
C GLY A 34 -8.47 0.44 26.30
N SER A 35 -7.62 0.65 27.27
CA SER A 35 -8.03 0.86 28.66
C SER A 35 -7.07 1.73 29.44
N ALA A 36 -7.55 2.39 30.48
CA ALA A 36 -6.72 3.03 31.49
C ALA A 36 -7.34 2.88 32.88
N THR A 37 -6.49 2.75 33.90
CA THR A 37 -6.91 2.62 35.31
C THR A 37 -5.96 3.38 36.22
N ASP A 38 -6.52 3.95 37.29
CA ASP A 38 -5.76 4.58 38.37
C ASP A 38 -6.54 4.51 39.69
N ASN A 39 -5.82 4.62 40.83
CA ASN A 39 -6.41 4.62 42.14
C ASN A 39 -7.20 5.90 42.46
N CYS A 40 -6.91 7.02 41.82
CA CYS A 40 -7.58 8.32 41.96
C CYS A 40 -8.58 8.61 40.81
N GLY A 41 -8.74 7.67 39.86
CA GLY A 41 -9.63 7.80 38.72
C GLY A 41 -8.91 8.42 37.48
N ILE A 42 -9.50 8.17 36.32
CA ILE A 42 -8.99 8.64 35.03
C ILE A 42 -9.74 9.91 34.60
N ASP A 43 -9.02 10.93 34.15
CA ASP A 43 -9.59 12.08 33.46
C ASP A 43 -9.59 11.81 31.92
N GLY A 44 -10.71 11.23 31.44
CA GLY A 44 -10.87 10.91 30.02
C GLY A 44 -10.84 12.11 29.07
N ALA A 45 -11.03 13.34 29.58
CA ALA A 45 -10.94 14.55 28.78
C ALA A 45 -9.50 14.90 28.38
N THR A 46 -8.51 14.35 29.09
CA THR A 46 -7.08 14.55 28.81
C THR A 46 -6.53 13.60 27.74
N PHE A 47 -7.35 12.63 27.28
CA PHE A 47 -6.91 11.68 26.27
C PHE A 47 -6.55 12.37 24.95
N GLN A 48 -5.36 12.06 24.44
CA GLN A 48 -4.88 12.62 23.15
C GLN A 48 -3.90 11.70 22.43
N LEU A 49 -3.85 11.86 21.10
CA LEU A 49 -2.73 11.38 20.28
C LEU A 49 -1.55 12.33 20.48
N VAL A 50 -0.43 11.79 20.96
CA VAL A 50 0.81 12.57 21.19
C VAL A 50 1.67 12.63 19.94
N SER A 51 1.79 11.48 19.24
CA SER A 51 2.57 11.39 17.99
C SER A 51 2.08 10.25 17.13
N GLU A 52 2.31 10.40 15.84
CA GLU A 52 2.21 9.37 14.82
C GLU A 52 3.50 9.45 13.99
N THR A 53 4.21 8.34 13.88
CA THR A 53 5.50 8.28 13.19
C THR A 53 5.59 7.02 12.35
N SER A 54 5.99 7.17 11.07
CA SER A 54 6.32 6.10 10.15
C SER A 54 7.79 5.72 10.29
N ASP A 55 8.12 4.45 10.03
CA ASP A 55 9.49 3.97 9.89
C ASP A 55 10.12 4.36 8.53
N GLY A 56 9.30 4.90 7.60
CA GLY A 56 9.71 5.33 6.27
C GLY A 56 9.93 4.18 5.28
N ALA A 57 9.55 2.96 5.62
CA ALA A 57 9.49 1.84 4.67
C ALA A 57 8.26 1.98 3.76
N SER A 58 8.26 1.28 2.61
CA SER A 58 7.15 1.36 1.66
C SER A 58 6.14 0.22 1.83
N CYS A 59 6.61 -1.03 1.98
CA CYS A 59 5.77 -2.21 2.18
C CYS A 59 6.62 -3.37 2.74
N PRO A 60 6.33 -3.82 3.94
CA PRO A 60 5.38 -3.17 4.86
C PRO A 60 5.93 -1.86 5.43
N GLU A 61 5.08 -0.86 5.59
CA GLU A 61 5.34 0.33 6.40
C GLU A 61 4.84 0.08 7.82
N VAL A 62 5.60 0.52 8.83
CA VAL A 62 5.19 0.43 10.23
C VAL A 62 4.99 1.82 10.80
N VAL A 63 3.74 2.13 11.15
CA VAL A 63 3.38 3.38 11.81
C VAL A 63 3.17 3.14 13.30
N THR A 64 3.80 3.97 14.12
CA THR A 64 3.65 3.95 15.59
C THR A 64 2.85 5.17 16.05
N ARG A 65 1.72 4.94 16.73
CA ARG A 65 0.92 5.97 17.40
C ARG A 65 1.15 5.93 18.90
N ILE A 66 1.44 7.08 19.50
CA ILE A 66 1.56 7.24 20.95
C ILE A 66 0.33 8.01 21.46
N TYR A 67 -0.40 7.38 22.38
CA TYR A 67 -1.51 8.01 23.06
C TYR A 67 -1.15 8.29 24.51
N SER A 68 -1.70 9.36 25.09
CA SER A 68 -1.55 9.71 26.50
C SER A 68 -2.89 9.94 27.17
N ILE A 69 -2.90 9.74 28.49
CA ILE A 69 -4.05 10.05 29.37
C ILE A 69 -3.52 10.48 30.74
N ALA A 70 -4.26 11.32 31.44
CA ALA A 70 -3.97 11.70 32.83
C ALA A 70 -4.98 11.08 33.81
N ASP A 71 -4.57 10.99 35.07
CA ASP A 71 -5.46 10.75 36.20
C ASP A 71 -6.09 12.07 36.68
N SER A 72 -7.01 11.99 37.65
CA SER A 72 -7.67 13.16 38.24
C SER A 72 -6.73 14.08 39.04
N CYS A 73 -5.50 13.66 39.30
CA CYS A 73 -4.44 14.45 39.95
C CYS A 73 -3.46 15.08 38.95
N GLY A 74 -3.61 14.85 37.66
CA GLY A 74 -2.78 15.39 36.60
C GLY A 74 -1.52 14.59 36.31
N ASN A 75 -1.32 13.40 36.92
CA ASN A 75 -0.21 12.52 36.50
C ASN A 75 -0.55 11.86 35.17
N THR A 76 0.42 11.79 34.26
CA THR A 76 0.24 11.28 32.90
C THR A 76 0.99 9.98 32.64
N ASN A 77 0.47 9.17 31.73
CA ASN A 77 1.18 8.02 31.17
C ASN A 77 0.80 7.84 29.70
N ILE A 78 1.60 7.05 28.99
CA ILE A 78 1.48 6.81 27.56
C ILE A 78 1.43 5.33 27.23
N CYS A 79 0.85 4.99 26.07
CA CYS A 79 1.01 3.69 25.44
C CYS A 79 1.28 3.87 23.95
N SER A 80 1.84 2.85 23.31
CA SER A 80 2.08 2.83 21.87
C SER A 80 1.24 1.75 21.17
N GLN A 81 0.66 2.10 20.02
CA GLN A 81 -0.05 1.19 19.12
C GLN A 81 0.70 1.13 17.80
N ILE A 82 0.86 -0.08 17.27
CA ILE A 82 1.50 -0.35 15.98
C ILE A 82 0.42 -0.53 14.92
N ILE A 83 0.62 0.07 13.75
CA ILE A 83 -0.15 -0.15 12.54
C ILE A 83 0.83 -0.62 11.47
N THR A 84 0.54 -1.76 10.83
CA THR A 84 1.31 -2.26 9.68
C THR A 84 0.50 -2.01 8.41
N ILE A 85 1.11 -1.36 7.42
CA ILE A 85 0.53 -1.10 6.11
C ILE A 85 1.26 -1.99 5.12
N ASP A 86 0.53 -2.92 4.47
CA ASP A 86 1.15 -3.92 3.61
C ASP A 86 0.16 -4.40 2.54
N ASP A 87 0.52 -4.19 1.28
CA ASP A 87 -0.23 -4.71 0.15
C ASP A 87 0.48 -5.93 -0.44
N ALA A 88 -0.22 -7.04 -0.49
CA ALA A 88 0.26 -8.30 -1.05
C ALA A 88 -0.50 -8.72 -2.33
N ILE A 89 -1.31 -7.81 -2.91
CA ILE A 89 -2.12 -8.08 -4.09
C ILE A 89 -1.33 -7.66 -5.33
N ASN A 90 -1.17 -8.59 -6.28
CA ASN A 90 -0.50 -8.25 -7.54
C ASN A 90 -1.39 -7.40 -8.43
N PRO A 91 -0.84 -6.42 -9.17
CA PRO A 91 -1.60 -5.65 -10.13
C PRO A 91 -2.19 -6.54 -11.24
N THR A 92 -3.29 -6.11 -11.81
CA THR A 92 -3.84 -6.69 -13.02
C THR A 92 -3.33 -5.90 -14.22
N ILE A 93 -2.73 -6.56 -15.21
CA ILE A 93 -2.27 -5.94 -16.46
C ILE A 93 -2.94 -6.60 -17.65
N THR A 94 -3.41 -5.81 -18.60
CA THR A 94 -4.03 -6.27 -19.86
C THR A 94 -3.26 -5.68 -21.03
N CYS A 95 -2.74 -6.55 -21.88
CA CYS A 95 -2.01 -6.13 -23.09
C CYS A 95 -2.94 -5.50 -24.12
N PRO A 96 -2.44 -4.59 -24.98
CA PRO A 96 -3.16 -4.11 -26.18
C PRO A 96 -3.52 -5.27 -27.09
N SER A 97 -4.45 -5.00 -28.03
CA SER A 97 -4.80 -5.96 -29.08
C SER A 97 -3.57 -6.33 -29.91
N ALA A 98 -3.57 -7.56 -30.42
CA ALA A 98 -2.52 -8.03 -31.33
C ALA A 98 -2.34 -7.08 -32.54
N LEU A 99 -1.09 -6.87 -32.92
CA LEU A 99 -0.68 -6.04 -34.03
C LEU A 99 -0.31 -6.91 -35.25
N THR A 100 -0.35 -6.34 -36.43
CA THR A 100 0.15 -6.96 -37.65
C THR A 100 1.24 -6.09 -38.27
N ALA A 101 2.33 -6.71 -38.70
CA ALA A 101 3.35 -6.13 -39.55
C ALA A 101 3.25 -6.74 -40.97
N ILE A 102 3.72 -6.04 -41.97
CA ILE A 102 3.65 -6.50 -43.38
C ILE A 102 4.93 -7.24 -43.75
N CYS A 103 6.06 -6.66 -43.40
CA CYS A 103 7.37 -7.17 -43.81
C CYS A 103 8.26 -7.57 -42.65
N ASP A 104 8.26 -6.81 -41.55
CA ASP A 104 9.24 -6.97 -40.49
C ASP A 104 8.69 -6.44 -39.13
N ILE A 105 9.14 -7.05 -38.03
CA ILE A 105 8.70 -6.66 -36.68
C ILE A 105 9.09 -5.22 -36.29
N SER A 106 10.09 -4.63 -36.95
CA SER A 106 10.47 -3.24 -36.72
C SER A 106 9.39 -2.22 -37.10
N GLU A 107 8.37 -2.63 -37.92
CA GLU A 107 7.18 -1.82 -38.20
C GLU A 107 6.30 -1.63 -36.94
N GLN A 108 6.43 -2.51 -35.97
CA GLN A 108 5.69 -2.51 -34.72
C GLN A 108 6.67 -2.52 -33.54
N PRO A 109 7.31 -1.37 -33.24
CA PRO A 109 8.26 -1.31 -32.13
C PRO A 109 7.62 -1.64 -30.77
N ALA A 110 8.37 -2.26 -29.88
CA ALA A 110 7.90 -2.56 -28.54
C ALA A 110 7.65 -1.27 -27.73
N TYR A 111 6.66 -1.31 -26.84
CA TYR A 111 6.40 -0.21 -25.92
C TYR A 111 7.51 -0.11 -24.89
N THR A 112 8.09 1.09 -24.73
CA THR A 112 9.19 1.35 -23.78
C THR A 112 8.72 2.13 -22.56
N THR A 113 7.47 2.63 -22.56
CA THR A 113 6.88 3.38 -21.45
C THR A 113 5.44 2.93 -21.21
N TYR A 114 4.99 3.01 -19.96
CA TYR A 114 3.60 2.72 -19.62
C TYR A 114 2.60 3.62 -20.36
N ALA A 115 2.94 4.90 -20.56
CA ALA A 115 2.09 5.83 -21.32
C ALA A 115 1.91 5.42 -22.79
N ALA A 116 2.96 4.92 -23.45
CA ALA A 116 2.86 4.41 -24.82
C ALA A 116 2.02 3.13 -24.88
N PHE A 117 2.20 2.23 -23.90
CA PHE A 117 1.41 1.01 -23.76
C PHE A 117 -0.10 1.33 -23.57
N GLN A 118 -0.43 2.30 -22.69
CA GLN A 118 -1.81 2.75 -22.49
C GLN A 118 -2.42 3.38 -23.75
N SER A 119 -1.64 4.20 -24.46
CA SER A 119 -2.09 4.84 -25.71
C SER A 119 -2.44 3.82 -26.80
N ALA A 120 -1.83 2.64 -26.75
CA ALA A 120 -2.12 1.52 -27.65
C ALA A 120 -3.32 0.65 -27.19
N GLY A 121 -3.97 0.98 -26.07
CA GLY A 121 -5.11 0.26 -25.52
C GLY A 121 -4.76 -0.75 -24.42
N GLY A 122 -3.51 -0.81 -23.96
CA GLY A 122 -3.11 -1.56 -22.78
C GLY A 122 -3.57 -0.88 -21.49
N SER A 123 -3.67 -1.64 -20.41
CA SER A 123 -4.08 -1.10 -19.09
C SER A 123 -3.47 -1.89 -17.95
N ALA A 124 -3.34 -1.25 -16.79
CA ALA A 124 -3.09 -1.93 -15.54
C ALA A 124 -3.87 -1.25 -14.41
N THR A 125 -4.31 -2.04 -13.43
CA THR A 125 -5.04 -1.57 -12.25
C THR A 125 -4.61 -2.36 -11.02
N ASP A 126 -4.65 -1.70 -9.88
CA ASP A 126 -4.36 -2.27 -8.58
C ASP A 126 -5.15 -1.54 -7.48
N ASN A 127 -5.34 -2.17 -6.31
CA ASN A 127 -6.06 -1.57 -5.18
C ASN A 127 -5.26 -0.42 -4.53
N CYS A 128 -3.93 -0.48 -4.52
CA CYS A 128 -3.05 0.52 -3.93
C CYS A 128 -2.31 1.37 -4.96
N GLY A 129 -2.61 1.16 -6.24
CA GLY A 129 -2.09 1.95 -7.34
C GLY A 129 -0.92 1.33 -8.07
N ILE A 130 -0.68 1.81 -9.28
CA ILE A 130 0.35 1.31 -10.20
C ILE A 130 1.57 2.23 -10.19
N ASP A 131 2.75 1.64 -10.05
CA ASP A 131 4.01 2.33 -10.35
C ASP A 131 4.36 2.21 -11.84
N GLY A 132 3.90 3.18 -12.64
CA GLY A 132 4.14 3.21 -14.08
C GLY A 132 5.62 3.31 -14.47
N ALA A 133 6.52 3.70 -13.55
CA ALA A 133 7.96 3.74 -13.82
C ALA A 133 8.60 2.34 -13.89
N THR A 134 7.93 1.33 -13.31
CA THR A 134 8.38 -0.07 -13.33
C THR A 134 8.03 -0.81 -14.61
N PHE A 135 7.23 -0.17 -15.50
CA PHE A 135 6.82 -0.80 -16.76
C PHE A 135 8.02 -1.15 -17.63
N GLN A 136 8.06 -2.41 -18.10
CA GLN A 136 9.14 -2.88 -18.97
C GLN A 136 8.70 -4.01 -19.91
N LEU A 137 9.42 -4.13 -21.03
CA LEU A 137 9.42 -5.33 -21.87
C LEU A 137 10.31 -6.38 -21.20
N VAL A 138 9.72 -7.51 -20.83
CA VAL A 138 10.43 -8.64 -20.20
C VAL A 138 11.08 -9.53 -21.23
N SER A 139 10.34 -9.85 -22.31
CA SER A 139 10.86 -10.67 -23.40
C SER A 139 10.13 -10.40 -24.72
N GLU A 140 10.85 -10.66 -25.82
CA GLU A 140 10.33 -10.75 -27.16
C GLU A 140 10.84 -12.04 -27.78
N THR A 141 9.95 -12.88 -28.28
CA THR A 141 10.27 -14.19 -28.84
C THR A 141 9.51 -14.44 -30.13
N SER A 142 10.21 -14.89 -31.17
CA SER A 142 9.64 -15.35 -32.44
C SER A 142 9.39 -16.86 -32.39
N ASP A 143 8.35 -17.32 -33.09
CA ASP A 143 8.08 -18.76 -33.33
C ASP A 143 9.02 -19.37 -34.37
N GLY A 144 9.82 -18.55 -35.03
CA GLY A 144 10.77 -18.95 -36.09
C GLY A 144 10.15 -19.31 -37.41
N ALA A 145 8.82 -19.07 -37.62
CA ALA A 145 8.17 -19.26 -38.88
C ALA A 145 8.47 -18.11 -39.87
N ASN A 146 8.38 -18.37 -41.18
CA ASN A 146 8.71 -17.35 -42.18
C ASN A 146 7.50 -16.53 -42.67
N CYS A 147 6.32 -17.14 -42.76
CA CYS A 147 5.09 -16.44 -43.17
C CYS A 147 3.84 -17.30 -42.86
N PRO A 148 2.98 -16.89 -41.92
CA PRO A 148 3.20 -15.77 -40.98
C PRO A 148 4.21 -16.12 -39.90
N GLU A 149 5.00 -15.16 -39.48
CA GLU A 149 5.76 -15.20 -38.23
C GLU A 149 4.93 -14.65 -37.09
N VAL A 150 4.96 -15.29 -35.93
CA VAL A 150 4.32 -14.81 -34.71
C VAL A 150 5.39 -14.43 -33.69
N VAL A 151 5.37 -13.16 -33.30
CA VAL A 151 6.27 -12.63 -32.25
C VAL A 151 5.44 -12.36 -31.00
N THR A 152 5.86 -12.99 -29.90
CA THR A 152 5.24 -12.79 -28.58
C THR A 152 6.08 -11.85 -27.74
N ARG A 153 5.46 -10.79 -27.21
CA ARG A 153 6.05 -9.83 -26.28
C ARG A 153 5.42 -9.98 -24.90
N ILE A 154 6.25 -10.09 -23.88
CA ILE A 154 5.80 -10.10 -22.49
C ILE A 154 6.18 -8.77 -21.84
N TYR A 155 5.19 -8.07 -21.31
CA TYR A 155 5.37 -6.85 -20.54
C TYR A 155 5.10 -7.09 -19.07
N SER A 156 5.79 -6.37 -18.19
CA SER A 156 5.52 -6.39 -16.76
C SER A 156 5.30 -4.98 -16.22
N ILE A 157 4.60 -4.91 -15.10
CA ILE A 157 4.42 -3.71 -14.30
C ILE A 157 4.32 -4.09 -12.82
N ALA A 158 4.74 -3.20 -11.92
CA ALA A 158 4.54 -3.33 -10.49
C ALA A 158 3.54 -2.31 -9.96
N ASP A 159 2.98 -2.60 -8.78
CA ASP A 159 2.26 -1.65 -7.95
C ASP A 159 3.23 -0.82 -7.07
N SER A 160 2.66 0.00 -6.17
CA SER A 160 3.42 0.83 -5.23
C SER A 160 4.17 0.03 -4.16
N CYS A 161 3.80 -1.24 -3.94
CA CYS A 161 4.42 -2.16 -3.00
C CYS A 161 5.41 -3.13 -3.67
N SER A 162 5.64 -2.99 -4.97
CA SER A 162 6.52 -3.83 -5.78
C SER A 162 5.97 -5.25 -6.05
N ASN A 163 4.67 -5.51 -5.83
CA ASN A 163 4.05 -6.71 -6.34
C ASN A 163 3.95 -6.59 -7.87
N THR A 164 4.26 -7.65 -8.61
CA THR A 164 4.40 -7.59 -10.07
C THR A 164 3.46 -8.53 -10.78
N ASN A 165 3.06 -8.15 -12.01
CA ASN A 165 2.34 -9.05 -12.90
C ASN A 165 2.74 -8.79 -14.36
N THR A 166 2.38 -9.74 -15.25
CA THR A 166 2.75 -9.71 -16.66
C THR A 166 1.55 -9.95 -17.58
N CYS A 167 1.63 -9.47 -18.82
CA CYS A 167 0.72 -9.82 -19.92
C CYS A 167 1.51 -10.13 -21.21
N SER A 168 0.89 -10.85 -22.17
CA SER A 168 1.45 -11.19 -23.47
C SER A 168 0.43 -11.03 -24.60
#